data_79282a781455a82c3b2ace00be8c597a
#
_entry.id   79282a781455a82c3b2ace00be8c597a
#
_cell.length_a   1.000
_cell.length_b   1.000
_cell.length_c   1.000
_cell.angle_alpha   90.00
_cell.angle_beta   90.00
_cell.angle_gamma   90.00
#
_symmetry.space_group_name_H-M   'P 1'
#
loop_
_entity.id
_entity.type
_entity.pdbx_description
1 polymer ?
#
loop_
_entity_poly.entity_id
_entity_poly.type
_entity_poly.pdbx_seq_one_letter_code
_entity_poly.pdbx_strand_id
1 'polypeptide(L)'
;MRPVSAFNSIEGGAVCFRDPHLGSALYELKNFGIHGPEEVSAVGANAKMNEFCAAMGLCNLRHVEEEIGRRKKAVERYRSHLEGVEGLRLNAVQADVEANYAYFPVVFEEKVFGASRAEVFD
;
A
#
# COMPACT_ATOMS: atom_id res chain seq x y z
N MET A 1 14.63 7.07 0.63
CA MET A 1 13.62 6.14 1.18
C MET A 1 13.03 5.34 0.03
N ARG A 2 13.06 3.99 0.02
CA ARG A 2 12.42 3.23 -1.05
C ARG A 2 10.92 3.15 -0.77
N PRO A 3 10.04 3.34 -1.77
CA PRO A 3 8.60 3.22 -1.55
C PRO A 3 8.25 1.80 -1.09
N VAL A 4 7.48 1.71 -0.02
CA VAL A 4 7.10 0.43 0.61
C VAL A 4 5.97 -0.26 -0.16
N SER A 5 5.13 0.51 -0.85
CA SER A 5 4.00 -0.05 -1.61
C SER A 5 4.40 -0.52 -3.01
N ALA A 6 3.67 -1.49 -3.56
CA ALA A 6 3.85 -1.97 -4.93
C ALA A 6 3.54 -0.88 -5.97
N PHE A 7 2.68 0.08 -5.61
CA PHE A 7 2.33 1.26 -6.39
C PHE A 7 2.55 2.52 -5.54
N ASN A 8 3.10 3.57 -6.13
CA ASN A 8 3.23 4.87 -5.48
C ASN A 8 3.10 6.00 -6.52
N SER A 9 2.79 7.18 -6.02
CA SER A 9 2.73 8.43 -6.79
C SER A 9 3.44 9.56 -6.03
N ILE A 10 4.63 9.27 -5.47
CA ILE A 10 5.38 10.13 -4.55
C ILE A 10 4.57 10.35 -3.26
N GLU A 11 3.85 11.47 -3.16
CA GLU A 11 2.98 11.81 -2.03
C GLU A 11 1.50 11.95 -2.45
N GLY A 12 1.14 11.40 -3.61
CA GLY A 12 -0.24 11.39 -4.08
C GLY A 12 -1.02 10.16 -3.63
N GLY A 13 -2.32 10.18 -3.87
CA GLY A 13 -3.22 9.06 -3.61
C GLY A 13 -4.44 9.11 -4.51
N ALA A 14 -5.22 8.05 -4.53
CA ALA A 14 -6.47 7.97 -5.26
C ALA A 14 -7.55 7.30 -4.43
N VAL A 15 -8.77 7.79 -4.56
CA VAL A 15 -9.97 7.16 -3.98
C VAL A 15 -10.80 6.60 -5.12
N CYS A 16 -10.96 5.28 -5.14
CA CYS A 16 -11.82 4.61 -6.10
C CYS A 16 -13.16 4.28 -5.45
N PHE A 17 -14.25 4.53 -6.16
CA PHE A 17 -15.61 4.28 -5.65
C PHE A 17 -16.52 3.80 -6.77
N ARG A 18 -17.58 3.07 -6.39
CA ARG A 18 -18.60 2.55 -7.32
C ARG A 18 -19.88 3.38 -7.29
N ASP A 19 -20.19 3.99 -6.15
CA ASP A 19 -21.36 4.84 -5.99
C ASP A 19 -21.10 6.23 -6.60
N PRO A 20 -21.75 6.60 -7.71
CA PRO A 20 -21.52 7.88 -8.37
C PRO A 20 -21.91 9.10 -7.50
N HIS A 21 -22.78 8.91 -6.49
CA HIS A 21 -23.17 9.98 -5.57
C HIS A 21 -22.02 10.45 -4.66
N LEU A 22 -20.99 9.62 -4.49
CA LEU A 22 -19.79 10.01 -3.74
C LEU A 22 -18.90 10.99 -4.50
N GLY A 23 -19.07 11.12 -5.82
CA GLY A 23 -18.19 11.93 -6.67
C GLY A 23 -18.13 13.40 -6.29
N SER A 24 -19.28 14.05 -6.11
CA SER A 24 -19.36 15.46 -5.72
C SER A 24 -18.84 15.70 -4.31
N ALA A 25 -19.21 14.86 -3.35
CA ALA A 25 -18.76 14.98 -1.97
C ALA A 25 -17.23 14.82 -1.86
N LEU A 26 -16.64 13.85 -2.56
CA LEU A 26 -15.19 13.65 -2.61
C LEU A 26 -14.47 14.81 -3.32
N TYR A 27 -15.08 15.35 -4.37
CA TYR A 27 -14.55 16.54 -5.05
C TYR A 27 -14.49 17.73 -4.12
N GLU A 28 -15.59 18.05 -3.43
CA GLU A 28 -15.68 19.14 -2.47
C GLU A 28 -14.68 18.97 -1.32
N LEU A 29 -14.62 17.77 -0.73
CA LEU A 29 -13.69 17.44 0.35
C LEU A 29 -12.22 17.68 -0.02
N LYS A 30 -11.82 17.36 -1.25
CA LYS A 30 -10.44 17.57 -1.72
C LYS A 30 -10.16 18.98 -2.18
N ASN A 31 -11.19 19.81 -2.40
CA ASN A 31 -11.09 21.14 -3.00
C ASN A 31 -11.72 22.21 -2.11
N PHE A 32 -11.31 22.28 -0.84
CA PHE A 32 -11.71 23.30 0.13
C PHE A 32 -13.22 23.39 0.44
N GLY A 33 -14.01 22.38 0.07
CA GLY A 33 -15.48 22.42 0.20
C GLY A 33 -16.17 23.27 -0.88
N ILE A 34 -15.47 23.60 -1.95
CA ILE A 34 -15.99 24.45 -3.04
C ILE A 34 -16.87 23.60 -3.96
N HIS A 35 -18.13 24.02 -4.12
CA HIS A 35 -19.12 23.39 -4.99
C HIS A 35 -19.23 24.09 -6.36
N GLY A 36 -18.88 25.33 -6.47
CA GLY A 36 -18.98 26.13 -7.69
C GLY A 36 -18.11 27.38 -7.60
N PRO A 37 -18.23 28.32 -8.53
CA PRO A 37 -17.40 29.53 -8.56
C PRO A 37 -17.51 30.41 -7.31
N GLU A 38 -18.67 30.40 -6.67
CA GLU A 38 -19.01 31.33 -5.58
C GLU A 38 -19.57 30.64 -4.32
N GLU A 39 -19.66 29.28 -4.35
CA GLU A 39 -20.32 28.54 -3.27
C GLU A 39 -19.34 27.62 -2.55
N VAL A 40 -19.29 27.73 -1.23
CA VAL A 40 -18.59 26.80 -0.33
C VAL A 40 -19.65 26.10 0.50
N SER A 41 -19.89 24.83 0.18
CA SER A 41 -20.97 24.02 0.77
C SER A 41 -20.52 23.14 1.93
N ALA A 42 -19.21 22.89 2.06
CA ALA A 42 -18.66 21.96 3.05
C ALA A 42 -17.29 22.42 3.58
N VAL A 43 -16.84 21.78 4.64
CA VAL A 43 -15.46 21.90 5.11
C VAL A 43 -14.61 20.87 4.33
N GLY A 44 -13.65 21.37 3.56
CA GLY A 44 -12.74 20.53 2.78
C GLY A 44 -11.28 20.95 2.93
N ALA A 45 -10.36 20.06 2.58
CA ALA A 45 -8.93 20.31 2.58
C ALA A 45 -8.41 20.60 1.17
N ASN A 46 -7.17 21.09 1.08
CA ASN A 46 -6.44 21.07 -0.18
C ASN A 46 -5.79 19.72 -0.39
N ALA A 47 -6.54 18.78 -0.96
CA ALA A 47 -6.08 17.43 -1.26
C ALA A 47 -6.00 17.16 -2.78
N LYS A 48 -5.78 18.22 -3.55
CA LYS A 48 -5.53 18.08 -5.00
C LYS A 48 -4.15 17.49 -5.25
N MET A 49 -4.10 16.51 -6.12
CA MET A 49 -2.82 15.94 -6.57
C MET A 49 -2.15 16.91 -7.54
N ASN A 50 -0.84 17.16 -7.37
CA ASN A 50 -0.08 17.91 -8.34
C ASN A 50 0.29 17.05 -9.55
N GLU A 51 0.70 17.70 -10.63
CA GLU A 51 0.97 17.04 -11.92
C GLU A 51 2.16 16.07 -11.87
N PHE A 52 3.17 16.34 -11.04
CA PHE A 52 4.31 15.43 -10.87
C PHE A 52 3.90 14.12 -10.20
N CYS A 53 3.08 14.20 -9.15
CA CYS A 53 2.53 13.02 -8.49
C CYS A 53 1.61 12.24 -9.45
N ALA A 54 0.81 12.93 -10.25
CA ALA A 54 -0.05 12.30 -11.25
C ALA A 54 0.77 11.61 -12.34
N ALA A 55 1.77 12.27 -12.89
CA ALA A 55 2.67 11.71 -13.89
C ALA A 55 3.41 10.48 -13.39
N MET A 56 3.94 10.54 -12.15
CA MET A 56 4.60 9.40 -11.51
C MET A 56 3.62 8.23 -11.32
N GLY A 57 2.39 8.52 -10.88
CA GLY A 57 1.33 7.51 -10.75
C GLY A 57 1.04 6.81 -12.08
N LEU A 58 0.86 7.59 -13.16
CA LEU A 58 0.62 7.05 -14.49
C LEU A 58 1.81 6.22 -15.02
N CYS A 59 3.02 6.65 -14.77
CA CYS A 59 4.22 5.88 -15.13
C CYS A 59 4.27 4.54 -14.36
N ASN A 60 4.10 4.58 -13.05
CA ASN A 60 4.18 3.39 -12.20
C ASN A 60 3.04 2.39 -12.47
N LEU A 61 1.86 2.89 -12.87
CA LEU A 61 0.71 2.03 -13.18
C LEU A 61 1.02 1.05 -14.33
N ARG A 62 1.90 1.44 -15.26
CA ARG A 62 2.32 0.58 -16.38
C ARG A 62 3.20 -0.60 -15.96
N HIS A 63 3.78 -0.54 -14.77
CA HIS A 63 4.75 -1.52 -14.27
C HIS A 63 4.26 -2.26 -13.02
N VAL A 64 3.07 -1.93 -12.51
CA VAL A 64 2.59 -2.45 -11.23
C VAL A 64 2.50 -3.97 -11.21
N GLU A 65 2.02 -4.59 -12.29
CA GLU A 65 1.91 -6.05 -12.41
C GLU A 65 3.29 -6.72 -12.38
N GLU A 66 4.27 -6.16 -13.10
CA GLU A 66 5.63 -6.66 -13.09
C GLU A 66 6.27 -6.56 -11.71
N GLU A 67 6.05 -5.44 -11.01
CA GLU A 67 6.55 -5.24 -9.65
C GLU A 67 5.89 -6.19 -8.65
N ILE A 68 4.59 -6.44 -8.76
CA ILE A 68 3.89 -7.46 -7.97
C ILE A 68 4.49 -8.85 -8.24
N GLY A 69 4.74 -9.20 -9.49
CA GLY A 69 5.37 -10.45 -9.87
C GLY A 69 6.79 -10.63 -9.31
N ARG A 70 7.60 -9.57 -9.31
CA ARG A 70 8.94 -9.58 -8.68
C ARG A 70 8.87 -9.78 -7.16
N ARG A 71 7.93 -9.10 -6.49
CA ARG A 71 7.70 -9.23 -5.05
C ARG A 71 7.20 -10.64 -4.70
N LYS A 72 6.30 -11.20 -5.49
CA LYS A 72 5.84 -12.58 -5.36
C LYS A 72 7.01 -13.56 -5.32
N LYS A 73 7.90 -13.51 -6.30
CA LYS A 73 9.09 -14.37 -6.37
C LYS A 73 10.00 -14.21 -5.15
N ALA A 74 10.18 -12.98 -4.65
CA ALA A 74 10.95 -12.72 -3.45
C ALA A 74 10.30 -13.33 -2.20
N VAL A 75 8.99 -13.15 -2.03
CA VAL A 75 8.22 -13.72 -0.92
C VAL A 75 8.23 -15.25 -0.96
N GLU A 76 8.04 -15.87 -2.13
CA GLU A 76 8.11 -17.32 -2.30
C GLU A 76 9.48 -17.86 -1.91
N ARG A 77 10.56 -17.16 -2.29
CA ARG A 77 11.93 -17.52 -1.90
C ARG A 77 12.14 -17.40 -0.39
N TYR A 78 11.71 -16.31 0.25
CA TYR A 78 11.77 -16.17 1.71
C TYR A 78 10.97 -17.28 2.39
N ARG A 79 9.77 -17.54 1.93
CA ARG A 79 8.90 -18.57 2.49
C ARG A 79 9.56 -19.95 2.41
N SER A 80 10.14 -20.33 1.28
CA SER A 80 10.81 -21.62 1.11
C SER A 80 12.02 -21.84 2.02
N HIS A 81 12.65 -20.76 2.51
CA HIS A 81 13.78 -20.86 3.43
C HIS A 81 13.36 -20.73 4.91
N LEU A 82 12.26 -20.06 5.20
CA LEU A 82 11.84 -19.75 6.57
C LEU A 82 10.70 -20.66 7.06
N GLU A 83 10.02 -21.36 6.15
CA GLU A 83 8.97 -22.29 6.51
C GLU A 83 9.56 -23.50 7.26
N GLY A 84 8.96 -23.81 8.42
CA GLY A 84 9.46 -24.88 9.30
C GLY A 84 10.61 -24.49 10.24
N VAL A 85 11.10 -23.25 10.17
CA VAL A 85 12.07 -22.78 11.17
C VAL A 85 11.35 -22.58 12.51
N GLU A 86 11.82 -23.30 13.52
CA GLU A 86 11.23 -23.30 14.87
C GLU A 86 11.30 -21.90 15.48
N GLY A 87 10.18 -21.45 16.05
CA GLY A 87 10.05 -20.10 16.64
C GLY A 87 9.82 -18.98 15.61
N LEU A 88 9.71 -19.29 14.31
CA LEU A 88 9.26 -18.33 13.30
C LEU A 88 7.82 -18.64 12.86
N ARG A 89 6.98 -17.62 12.86
CA ARG A 89 5.62 -17.70 12.34
C ARG A 89 5.44 -16.76 11.15
N LEU A 90 5.17 -17.35 10.00
CA LEU A 90 4.89 -16.63 8.76
C LEU A 90 3.39 -16.34 8.66
N ASN A 91 3.03 -15.27 7.91
CA ASN A 91 1.63 -14.98 7.62
C ASN A 91 0.97 -16.12 6.84
N ALA A 92 -0.30 -16.39 7.12
CA ALA A 92 -1.09 -17.35 6.36
C ALA A 92 -1.31 -16.86 4.91
N VAL A 93 -1.31 -17.80 3.97
CA VAL A 93 -1.75 -17.54 2.61
C VAL A 93 -3.29 -17.62 2.60
N GLN A 94 -3.94 -16.56 2.14
CA GLN A 94 -5.39 -16.50 2.00
C GLN A 94 -5.75 -16.90 0.58
N ALA A 95 -6.56 -17.94 0.43
CA ALA A 95 -6.89 -18.51 -0.89
C ALA A 95 -7.83 -17.63 -1.73
N ASP A 96 -8.60 -16.75 -1.07
CA ASP A 96 -9.59 -15.85 -1.66
C ASP A 96 -9.06 -14.43 -1.88
N VAL A 97 -7.75 -14.21 -1.70
CA VAL A 97 -7.10 -12.91 -1.83
C VAL A 97 -6.03 -12.96 -2.91
N GLU A 98 -6.11 -12.04 -3.85
CA GLU A 98 -5.02 -11.73 -4.77
C GLU A 98 -4.03 -10.78 -4.08
N ALA A 99 -2.90 -11.33 -3.63
CA ALA A 99 -1.93 -10.58 -2.85
C ALA A 99 -1.05 -9.68 -3.73
N ASN A 100 -0.79 -8.46 -3.28
CA ASN A 100 0.15 -7.54 -3.92
C ASN A 100 1.59 -7.65 -3.38
N TYR A 101 1.81 -8.51 -2.40
CA TYR A 101 3.11 -8.79 -1.78
C TYR A 101 3.85 -7.53 -1.27
N ALA A 102 3.11 -6.52 -0.83
CA ALA A 102 3.68 -5.28 -0.30
C ALA A 102 4.45 -5.51 1.00
N TYR A 103 3.98 -6.46 1.80
CA TYR A 103 4.57 -6.81 3.09
C TYR A 103 4.73 -8.32 3.23
N PHE A 104 5.79 -8.72 3.92
CA PHE A 104 6.02 -10.10 4.33
C PHE A 104 6.31 -10.10 5.84
N PRO A 105 5.28 -10.13 6.68
CA PRO A 105 5.46 -10.14 8.13
C PRO A 105 5.98 -11.50 8.61
N VAL A 106 6.97 -11.45 9.48
CA VAL A 106 7.52 -12.60 10.20
C VAL A 106 7.44 -12.30 11.69
N VAL A 107 6.85 -13.20 12.46
CA VAL A 107 6.75 -13.09 13.91
C VAL A 107 7.78 -14.02 14.56
N PHE A 108 8.58 -13.47 15.46
CA PHE A 108 9.54 -14.23 16.26
C PHE A 108 8.91 -14.63 17.60
N GLU A 109 8.86 -15.90 17.86
CA GLU A 109 8.52 -16.45 19.17
C GLU A 109 9.82 -16.57 19.98
N GLU A 110 10.23 -15.48 20.60
CA GLU A 110 11.55 -15.26 21.18
C GLU A 110 12.03 -16.41 22.07
N LYS A 111 11.12 -16.96 22.92
CA LYS A 111 11.44 -18.08 23.81
C LYS A 111 11.79 -19.38 23.08
N VAL A 112 11.29 -19.55 21.85
CA VAL A 112 11.50 -20.75 21.03
C VAL A 112 12.61 -20.52 20.04
N PHE A 113 12.62 -19.36 19.39
CA PHE A 113 13.64 -18.98 18.42
C PHE A 113 15.01 -18.70 19.05
N GLY A 114 15.02 -18.31 20.34
CA GLY A 114 16.24 -18.03 21.09
C GLY A 114 16.83 -16.64 20.91
N ALA A 115 16.17 -15.79 20.13
CA ALA A 115 16.55 -14.38 19.94
C ALA A 115 15.32 -13.52 19.71
N SER A 116 15.36 -12.28 20.18
CA SER A 116 14.34 -11.27 19.91
C SER A 116 14.44 -10.74 18.48
N ARG A 117 13.35 -10.11 18.00
CA ARG A 117 13.36 -9.39 16.72
C ARG A 117 14.47 -8.35 16.65
N ALA A 118 14.76 -7.66 17.76
CA ALA A 118 15.77 -6.62 17.79
C ALA A 118 17.18 -7.19 17.58
N GLU A 119 17.50 -8.30 18.25
CA GLU A 119 18.80 -8.99 18.10
C GLU A 119 19.02 -9.58 16.70
N VAL A 120 17.97 -9.92 15.99
CA VAL A 120 18.07 -10.42 14.60
C VAL A 120 18.18 -9.26 13.59
N PHE A 121 17.70 -8.07 13.95
CA PHE A 121 17.71 -6.91 13.07
C PHE A 121 19.05 -6.17 13.06
N ASP A 122 19.79 -6.18 14.16
CA ASP A 122 21.11 -5.56 14.34
C ASP A 122 22.24 -6.41 13.72
#